data_fa3b0762b02bad89f35460d798b4a5c7
#
_entry.id   fa3b0762b02bad89f35460d798b4a5c7
#
_cell.length_a   1.000
_cell.length_b   1.000
_cell.length_c   1.000
_cell.angle_alpha   90.00
_cell.angle_beta   90.00
_cell.angle_gamma   90.00
#
_symmetry.space_group_name_H-M   'P 1'
#
loop_
_entity.id
_entity.type
_entity.pdbx_description
1 polymer ?
#
loop_
_entity_poly.entity_id
_entity_poly.type
_entity_poly.pdbx_seq_one_letter_code
_entity_poly.pdbx_strand_id
1 'polypeptide(L)'
;MILPFAALLLAAVSCSDWTEMETVDNTVSKPWEQDPTLWADYTAALRAYKQSEHYLSYARLYNSPAQATSEQDFMRCLPDSLDIVTLTNADNFSAYDAEDMAVMREKGTRVLYQVDYAGRKAEFADAAALKTYLDGVIAAVAAHGLDGYSFTADPLDAAATASIVATLSSAKGSGQLLVFEGNPLSVAAADRAKLDYVVLDTETAANTTEVRLQVLNATDYAGIAADRLLLAAEIDAPLQDADRTEYAAVSLMARCVVEYGPLAGFAAYNIAGDYYHADRNYSTIREAIQTLNPSK
;
A
#
# COMPACT_ATOMS: atom_id res chain seq x y z
N MET A 1 -32.39 -61.71 69.71
CA MET A 1 -32.87 -61.15 68.44
C MET A 1 -31.88 -60.06 68.07
N ILE A 2 -30.86 -60.39 67.30
CA ILE A 2 -29.77 -59.49 66.94
C ILE A 2 -29.75 -59.34 65.37
N LEU A 3 -30.03 -58.14 64.90
CA LEU A 3 -29.87 -57.83 63.46
C LEU A 3 -28.42 -57.45 63.14
N PRO A 4 -27.84 -57.93 62.06
CA PRO A 4 -26.54 -57.46 61.62
C PRO A 4 -26.72 -56.18 60.69
N PHE A 5 -25.88 -55.25 61.03
CA PHE A 5 -25.75 -53.98 60.24
C PHE A 5 -24.86 -54.31 59.01
N ALA A 6 -25.46 -54.22 57.84
CA ALA A 6 -24.70 -54.36 56.60
C ALA A 6 -24.08 -52.97 56.25
N ALA A 7 -22.76 -52.91 56.33
CA ALA A 7 -21.99 -51.72 55.88
C ALA A 7 -21.88 -51.73 54.36
N LEU A 8 -22.50 -50.73 53.72
CA LEU A 8 -22.42 -50.48 52.27
C LEU A 8 -21.14 -49.65 52.02
N LEU A 9 -20.08 -50.27 51.49
CA LEU A 9 -18.90 -49.57 50.96
C LEU A 9 -19.25 -48.95 49.61
N LEU A 10 -19.44 -47.66 49.59
CA LEU A 10 -19.42 -46.88 48.37
C LEU A 10 -17.97 -46.70 47.90
N ALA A 11 -17.58 -47.42 46.84
CA ALA A 11 -16.34 -47.16 46.10
C ALA A 11 -16.52 -45.86 45.36
N ALA A 12 -15.85 -44.80 45.81
CA ALA A 12 -15.67 -43.59 45.05
C ALA A 12 -14.66 -43.87 43.91
N VAL A 13 -15.17 -44.09 42.71
CA VAL A 13 -14.34 -44.07 41.51
C VAL A 13 -14.03 -42.59 41.27
N SER A 14 -12.85 -42.17 41.69
CA SER A 14 -12.27 -40.88 41.35
C SER A 14 -11.92 -40.93 39.88
N CYS A 15 -12.65 -40.16 39.06
CA CYS A 15 -12.23 -39.83 37.70
C CYS A 15 -10.98 -38.98 37.80
N SER A 16 -9.80 -39.59 37.68
CA SER A 16 -8.50 -38.92 37.69
C SER A 16 -8.10 -38.37 36.31
N ASP A 17 -9.01 -38.39 35.33
CA ASP A 17 -8.67 -37.96 33.95
C ASP A 17 -9.03 -36.49 33.63
N TRP A 18 -9.30 -35.66 34.64
CA TRP A 18 -9.69 -34.26 34.41
C TRP A 18 -8.64 -33.22 34.80
N THR A 19 -7.39 -33.60 35.02
CA THR A 19 -6.35 -32.66 35.52
C THR A 19 -5.09 -32.57 34.67
N GLU A 20 -5.04 -33.19 33.52
CA GLU A 20 -4.00 -32.85 32.57
C GLU A 20 -4.60 -31.78 31.59
N MET A 21 -4.33 -30.51 31.89
CA MET A 21 -4.45 -29.49 30.88
C MET A 21 -3.44 -29.86 29.78
N GLU A 22 -3.96 -30.42 28.67
CA GLU A 22 -3.16 -30.44 27.44
C GLU A 22 -2.74 -29.00 27.15
N THR A 23 -1.43 -28.76 27.19
CA THR A 23 -0.87 -27.52 26.70
C THR A 23 -1.16 -27.49 25.21
N VAL A 24 -2.25 -26.84 24.83
CA VAL A 24 -2.47 -26.50 23.43
C VAL A 24 -1.31 -25.59 23.04
N ASP A 25 -0.44 -26.09 22.18
CA ASP A 25 0.62 -25.30 21.60
C ASP A 25 -0.04 -24.23 20.71
N ASN A 26 -0.22 -23.03 21.26
CA ASN A 26 -0.78 -21.87 20.57
C ASN A 26 0.30 -21.13 19.76
N THR A 27 1.37 -21.81 19.35
CA THR A 27 2.36 -21.22 18.46
C THR A 27 1.68 -20.87 17.15
N VAL A 28 1.44 -19.59 16.94
CA VAL A 28 0.89 -19.07 15.68
C VAL A 28 1.98 -19.19 14.63
N SER A 29 1.91 -20.21 13.79
CA SER A 29 2.82 -20.38 12.66
C SER A 29 2.48 -19.36 11.58
N LYS A 30 3.48 -18.68 11.03
CA LYS A 30 3.33 -17.77 9.90
C LYS A 30 2.90 -18.57 8.65
N PRO A 31 2.19 -17.98 7.67
CA PRO A 31 1.72 -18.73 6.48
C PRO A 31 2.82 -19.52 5.76
N TRP A 32 4.01 -18.96 5.63
CA TRP A 32 5.16 -19.61 4.99
C TRP A 32 5.80 -20.73 5.84
N GLU A 33 5.48 -20.80 7.11
CA GLU A 33 5.94 -21.88 8.04
C GLU A 33 4.96 -23.05 8.06
N GLN A 34 3.66 -22.81 7.78
CA GLN A 34 2.62 -23.83 7.80
C GLN A 34 2.78 -24.82 6.63
N ASP A 35 2.95 -24.33 5.43
CA ASP A 35 3.23 -25.10 4.21
C ASP A 35 4.17 -24.32 3.29
N PRO A 36 5.48 -24.48 3.41
CA PRO A 36 6.47 -23.78 2.61
C PRO A 36 6.33 -24.01 1.09
N THR A 37 5.86 -25.20 0.68
CA THR A 37 5.67 -25.54 -0.74
C THR A 37 4.48 -24.78 -1.31
N LEU A 38 3.35 -24.84 -0.64
CA LEU A 38 2.15 -24.10 -1.03
C LEU A 38 2.42 -22.59 -1.04
N TRP A 39 3.15 -22.08 -0.07
CA TRP A 39 3.56 -20.67 -0.04
C TRP A 39 4.43 -20.29 -1.22
N ALA A 40 5.41 -21.12 -1.58
CA ALA A 40 6.28 -20.85 -2.72
C ALA A 40 5.50 -20.84 -4.06
N ASP A 41 4.59 -21.78 -4.27
CA ASP A 41 3.74 -21.84 -5.46
C ASP A 41 2.79 -20.64 -5.52
N TYR A 42 2.17 -20.30 -4.42
CA TYR A 42 1.28 -19.14 -4.30
C TYR A 42 2.00 -17.83 -4.63
N THR A 43 3.16 -17.58 -4.02
CA THR A 43 3.92 -16.36 -4.27
C THR A 43 4.53 -16.32 -5.67
N ALA A 44 4.85 -17.46 -6.27
CA ALA A 44 5.26 -17.54 -7.66
C ALA A 44 4.10 -17.14 -8.61
N ALA A 45 2.88 -17.61 -8.33
CA ALA A 45 1.69 -17.22 -9.09
C ALA A 45 1.38 -15.71 -8.94
N LEU A 46 1.54 -15.13 -7.74
CA LEU A 46 1.40 -13.68 -7.53
C LEU A 46 2.41 -12.88 -8.34
N ARG A 47 3.68 -13.28 -8.33
CA ARG A 47 4.71 -12.60 -9.14
C ARG A 47 4.42 -12.71 -10.64
N ALA A 48 3.95 -13.86 -11.11
CA ALA A 48 3.56 -14.03 -12.51
C ALA A 48 2.38 -13.13 -12.89
N TYR A 49 1.37 -13.03 -12.00
CA TYR A 49 0.26 -12.09 -12.17
C TYR A 49 0.75 -10.64 -12.27
N LYS A 50 1.59 -10.18 -11.33
CA LYS A 50 2.10 -8.81 -11.29
C LYS A 50 3.07 -8.47 -12.45
N GLN A 51 3.60 -9.48 -13.14
CA GLN A 51 4.38 -9.32 -14.37
C GLN A 51 3.54 -9.37 -15.64
N SER A 52 2.29 -9.80 -15.55
CA SER A 52 1.36 -9.80 -16.68
C SER A 52 0.76 -8.41 -16.90
N GLU A 53 0.12 -8.20 -18.04
CA GLU A 53 -0.65 -6.99 -18.31
C GLU A 53 -1.91 -6.97 -17.44
N HIS A 54 -2.02 -5.95 -16.57
CA HIS A 54 -3.14 -5.72 -15.66
C HIS A 54 -3.16 -4.26 -15.22
N TYR A 55 -4.26 -3.81 -14.61
CA TYR A 55 -4.35 -2.49 -13.99
C TYR A 55 -3.66 -2.50 -12.64
N LEU A 56 -2.77 -1.53 -12.43
CA LEU A 56 -1.98 -1.42 -11.19
C LEU A 56 -2.82 -0.95 -10.00
N SER A 57 -2.49 -1.48 -8.86
CA SER A 57 -2.95 -1.03 -7.55
C SER A 57 -1.80 -0.45 -6.74
N TYR A 58 -1.99 0.79 -6.29
CA TYR A 58 -1.03 1.54 -5.50
C TYR A 58 -1.63 1.93 -4.16
N ALA A 59 -0.83 2.00 -3.10
CA ALA A 59 -1.30 2.48 -1.81
C ALA A 59 -0.26 3.32 -1.06
N ARG A 60 -0.75 4.29 -0.24
CA ARG A 60 0.04 4.94 0.80
C ARG A 60 -0.15 4.23 2.13
N LEU A 61 0.96 3.86 2.78
CA LEU A 61 0.98 3.29 4.12
C LEU A 61 1.82 4.17 5.05
N TYR A 62 1.23 4.59 6.17
CA TYR A 62 1.98 5.17 7.29
C TYR A 62 2.60 4.02 8.07
N ASN A 63 3.81 3.64 7.69
CA ASN A 63 4.56 2.54 8.31
C ASN A 63 5.17 2.96 9.65
N SER A 64 5.45 1.98 10.49
CA SER A 64 6.19 2.16 11.75
C SER A 64 5.76 3.37 12.59
N PRO A 65 4.48 3.48 12.99
CA PRO A 65 4.08 4.50 13.93
C PRO A 65 4.89 4.33 15.24
N ALA A 66 5.07 5.43 15.98
CA ALA A 66 5.85 5.43 17.24
C ALA A 66 5.38 4.33 18.21
N GLN A 67 4.11 3.95 18.12
CA GLN A 67 3.51 2.82 18.81
C GLN A 67 2.57 2.12 17.85
N ALA A 68 2.93 0.93 17.38
CA ALA A 68 2.05 0.07 16.62
C ALA A 68 0.89 -0.39 17.51
N THR A 69 -0.34 -0.18 17.06
CA THR A 69 -1.54 -0.51 17.82
C THR A 69 -2.28 -1.71 17.27
N SER A 70 -2.02 -2.06 16.01
CA SER A 70 -2.68 -3.17 15.34
C SER A 70 -1.88 -3.65 14.12
N GLU A 71 -2.37 -4.73 13.50
CA GLU A 71 -1.78 -5.31 12.29
C GLU A 71 -1.88 -4.41 11.04
N GLN A 72 -2.78 -3.42 11.04
CA GLN A 72 -2.91 -2.44 9.95
C GLN A 72 -1.64 -1.62 9.69
N ASP A 73 -0.75 -1.56 10.69
CA ASP A 73 0.50 -0.78 10.64
C ASP A 73 1.64 -1.53 9.92
N PHE A 74 1.43 -2.80 9.55
CA PHE A 74 2.47 -3.67 8.99
C PHE A 74 2.22 -3.97 7.50
N MET A 75 3.29 -3.88 6.69
CA MET A 75 3.23 -4.17 5.25
C MET A 75 2.80 -5.62 4.96
N ARG A 76 3.20 -6.58 5.80
CA ARG A 76 2.85 -8.00 5.64
C ARG A 76 1.35 -8.28 5.61
N CYS A 77 0.55 -7.39 6.22
CA CYS A 77 -0.91 -7.51 6.32
C CYS A 77 -1.65 -6.92 5.12
N LEU A 78 -0.95 -6.15 4.26
CA LEU A 78 -1.54 -5.57 3.05
C LEU A 78 -2.06 -6.65 2.08
N PRO A 79 -3.07 -6.33 1.26
CA PRO A 79 -3.55 -7.25 0.24
C PRO A 79 -2.44 -7.76 -0.67
N ASP A 80 -2.37 -9.09 -0.86
CA ASP A 80 -1.30 -9.72 -1.63
C ASP A 80 -1.26 -9.30 -3.10
N SER A 81 -2.42 -8.94 -3.66
CA SER A 81 -2.57 -8.43 -5.03
C SER A 81 -2.14 -6.97 -5.20
N LEU A 82 -1.79 -6.25 -4.11
CA LEU A 82 -1.30 -4.87 -4.20
C LEU A 82 0.06 -4.84 -4.91
N ASP A 83 0.19 -4.00 -5.93
CA ASP A 83 1.40 -3.92 -6.77
C ASP A 83 2.48 -3.03 -6.17
N ILE A 84 2.07 -1.86 -5.69
CA ILE A 84 2.99 -0.83 -5.20
C ILE A 84 2.47 -0.29 -3.86
N VAL A 85 3.35 -0.22 -2.87
CA VAL A 85 3.10 0.53 -1.64
C VAL A 85 4.17 1.59 -1.45
N THR A 86 3.77 2.81 -1.13
CA THR A 86 4.69 3.87 -0.72
C THR A 86 4.60 4.10 0.79
N LEU A 87 5.76 4.18 1.41
CA LEU A 87 5.90 4.38 2.85
C LEU A 87 5.97 5.87 3.16
N THR A 88 4.94 6.40 3.83
CA THR A 88 4.84 7.82 4.16
C THR A 88 5.59 8.20 5.43
N ASN A 89 6.08 7.22 6.19
CA ASN A 89 6.90 7.39 7.38
C ASN A 89 8.25 6.64 7.25
N ALA A 90 8.80 6.58 6.03
CA ALA A 90 10.01 5.84 5.73
C ALA A 90 11.27 6.34 6.44
N ASP A 91 11.28 7.59 6.92
CA ASP A 91 12.34 8.15 7.81
C ASP A 91 12.48 7.32 9.11
N ASN A 92 11.41 6.68 9.56
CA ASN A 92 11.35 5.85 10.76
C ASN A 92 11.26 4.35 10.45
N PHE A 93 11.94 3.90 9.40
CA PHE A 93 11.96 2.50 8.99
C PHE A 93 12.43 1.59 10.14
N SER A 94 11.57 0.66 10.57
CA SER A 94 11.76 -0.16 11.75
C SER A 94 12.34 -1.56 11.46
N ALA A 95 12.65 -2.30 12.52
CA ALA A 95 13.00 -3.72 12.41
C ALA A 95 11.82 -4.56 11.86
N TYR A 96 10.57 -4.17 12.13
CA TYR A 96 9.38 -4.84 11.57
C TYR A 96 9.24 -4.57 10.08
N ASP A 97 9.50 -3.34 9.61
CA ASP A 97 9.54 -3.05 8.18
C ASP A 97 10.60 -3.88 7.47
N ALA A 98 11.78 -4.06 8.11
CA ALA A 98 12.85 -4.89 7.56
C ALA A 98 12.46 -6.36 7.41
N GLU A 99 11.74 -6.92 8.39
CA GLU A 99 11.17 -8.27 8.29
C GLU A 99 10.14 -8.36 7.15
N ASP A 100 9.27 -7.36 7.02
CA ASP A 100 8.21 -7.33 6.02
C ASP A 100 8.74 -7.23 4.59
N MET A 101 9.89 -6.59 4.38
CA MET A 101 10.52 -6.49 3.07
C MET A 101 10.77 -7.84 2.39
N ALA A 102 11.10 -8.88 3.17
CA ALA A 102 11.27 -10.22 2.63
C ALA A 102 9.94 -10.76 2.07
N VAL A 103 8.86 -10.61 2.82
CA VAL A 103 7.50 -11.03 2.43
C VAL A 103 7.01 -10.24 1.22
N MET A 104 7.23 -8.92 1.18
CA MET A 104 6.83 -8.08 0.05
C MET A 104 7.54 -8.49 -1.24
N ARG A 105 8.84 -8.81 -1.18
CA ARG A 105 9.60 -9.34 -2.34
C ARG A 105 9.06 -10.70 -2.81
N GLU A 106 8.75 -11.61 -1.89
CA GLU A 106 8.15 -12.90 -2.23
C GLU A 106 6.81 -12.74 -2.94
N LYS A 107 5.98 -11.80 -2.49
CA LYS A 107 4.69 -11.45 -3.11
C LYS A 107 4.85 -10.64 -4.41
N GLY A 108 6.04 -10.12 -4.71
CA GLY A 108 6.29 -9.24 -5.85
C GLY A 108 5.68 -7.84 -5.71
N THR A 109 5.36 -7.41 -4.48
CA THR A 109 4.92 -6.04 -4.19
C THR A 109 6.12 -5.12 -4.11
N ARG A 110 6.08 -3.99 -4.80
CA ARG A 110 7.12 -2.97 -4.78
C ARG A 110 6.91 -2.01 -3.65
N VAL A 111 7.99 -1.69 -2.93
CA VAL A 111 7.96 -0.79 -1.77
C VAL A 111 8.78 0.46 -2.07
N LEU A 112 8.14 1.63 -2.02
CA LEU A 112 8.75 2.92 -2.33
C LEU A 112 8.95 3.76 -1.07
N TYR A 113 9.96 4.61 -1.09
CA TYR A 113 10.18 5.67 -0.11
C TYR A 113 9.47 6.94 -0.58
N GLN A 114 8.56 7.52 0.23
CA GLN A 114 7.93 8.79 -0.10
C GLN A 114 8.78 9.98 0.34
N VAL A 115 9.03 10.88 -0.59
CA VAL A 115 9.57 12.23 -0.34
C VAL A 115 8.40 13.22 -0.36
N ASP A 116 7.79 13.47 0.78
CA ASP A 116 6.69 14.44 0.87
C ASP A 116 7.23 15.89 0.96
N TYR A 117 7.66 16.42 -0.19
CA TYR A 117 8.15 17.80 -0.24
C TYR A 117 7.03 18.82 0.01
N ALA A 118 5.85 18.60 -0.56
CA ALA A 118 4.72 19.53 -0.40
C ALA A 118 4.33 19.72 1.07
N GLY A 119 4.22 18.63 1.82
CA GLY A 119 3.86 18.66 3.24
C GLY A 119 4.98 19.12 4.17
N ARG A 120 6.24 18.90 3.76
CA ARG A 120 7.43 19.12 4.62
C ARG A 120 8.31 20.29 4.18
N LYS A 121 7.88 21.08 3.20
CA LYS A 121 8.66 22.21 2.64
C LYS A 121 9.25 23.14 3.72
N ALA A 122 8.50 23.42 4.79
CA ALA A 122 8.93 24.30 5.87
C ALA A 122 10.12 23.74 6.70
N GLU A 123 10.42 22.44 6.58
CA GLU A 123 11.56 21.81 7.24
C GLU A 123 12.89 22.08 6.52
N PHE A 124 12.84 22.49 5.25
CA PHE A 124 14.02 22.74 4.43
C PHE A 124 14.33 24.23 4.38
N ALA A 125 15.32 24.67 5.13
CA ALA A 125 15.71 26.08 5.20
C ALA A 125 16.18 26.64 3.85
N ASP A 126 16.82 25.80 3.03
CA ASP A 126 17.38 26.12 1.72
C ASP A 126 17.59 24.87 0.85
N ALA A 127 18.08 25.07 -0.36
CA ALA A 127 18.37 23.98 -1.31
C ALA A 127 19.45 23.00 -0.79
N ALA A 128 20.38 23.44 0.07
CA ALA A 128 21.42 22.57 0.62
C ALA A 128 20.81 21.62 1.68
N ALA A 129 19.86 22.10 2.50
CA ALA A 129 19.12 21.27 3.44
C ALA A 129 18.29 20.22 2.70
N LEU A 130 17.57 20.61 1.63
CA LEU A 130 16.84 19.67 0.77
C LEU A 130 17.78 18.62 0.16
N LYS A 131 18.93 19.06 -0.37
CA LYS A 131 19.90 18.11 -0.92
C LYS A 131 20.40 17.11 0.12
N THR A 132 20.71 17.57 1.32
CA THR A 132 21.16 16.68 2.42
C THR A 132 20.09 15.65 2.76
N TYR A 133 18.84 16.07 2.81
CA TYR A 133 17.70 15.15 3.03
C TYR A 133 17.61 14.10 1.90
N LEU A 134 17.66 14.52 0.64
CA LEU A 134 17.60 13.61 -0.52
C LEU A 134 18.77 12.62 -0.54
N ASP A 135 19.98 13.05 -0.17
CA ASP A 135 21.14 12.15 -0.04
C ASP A 135 20.89 11.07 1.04
N GLY A 136 20.23 11.45 2.15
CA GLY A 136 19.77 10.53 3.20
C GLY A 136 18.73 9.53 2.71
N VAL A 137 17.74 10.01 1.95
CA VAL A 137 16.70 9.16 1.32
C VAL A 137 17.34 8.11 0.40
N ILE A 138 18.28 8.52 -0.45
CA ILE A 138 18.99 7.62 -1.37
C ILE A 138 19.74 6.54 -0.59
N ALA A 139 20.44 6.93 0.48
CA ALA A 139 21.13 6.00 1.34
C ALA A 139 20.17 5.01 2.02
N ALA A 140 19.01 5.48 2.51
CA ALA A 140 17.99 4.63 3.13
C ALA A 140 17.37 3.63 2.13
N VAL A 141 17.02 4.07 0.92
CA VAL A 141 16.51 3.20 -0.15
C VAL A 141 17.51 2.08 -0.47
N ALA A 142 18.80 2.41 -0.56
CA ALA A 142 19.86 1.43 -0.80
C ALA A 142 20.02 0.47 0.40
N ALA A 143 20.04 0.99 1.63
CA ALA A 143 20.27 0.22 2.85
C ALA A 143 19.13 -0.78 3.13
N HIS A 144 17.87 -0.37 2.91
CA HIS A 144 16.68 -1.20 3.14
C HIS A 144 16.26 -1.99 1.89
N GLY A 145 16.89 -1.74 0.75
CA GLY A 145 16.59 -2.41 -0.51
C GLY A 145 15.18 -2.12 -1.00
N LEU A 146 14.76 -0.86 -0.91
CA LEU A 146 13.46 -0.40 -1.43
C LEU A 146 13.49 -0.34 -2.96
N ASP A 147 12.29 -0.39 -3.57
CA ASP A 147 12.11 -0.50 -5.01
C ASP A 147 12.04 0.86 -5.72
N GLY A 148 12.42 1.94 -5.03
CA GLY A 148 12.48 3.28 -5.59
C GLY A 148 11.85 4.35 -4.73
N TYR A 149 11.33 5.39 -5.39
CA TYR A 149 10.91 6.62 -4.76
C TYR A 149 9.51 7.02 -5.25
N SER A 150 8.70 7.57 -4.35
CA SER A 150 7.61 8.48 -4.73
C SER A 150 7.91 9.87 -4.19
N PHE A 151 7.33 10.92 -4.79
CA PHE A 151 7.49 12.27 -4.27
C PHE A 151 6.29 13.16 -4.58
N THR A 152 6.05 14.15 -3.70
CA THR A 152 5.13 15.25 -3.91
C THR A 152 5.90 16.53 -4.27
N ALA A 153 5.23 17.54 -4.84
CA ALA A 153 5.82 18.82 -5.20
C ALA A 153 4.94 19.98 -4.75
N ASP A 154 5.57 21.12 -4.43
CA ASP A 154 4.86 22.38 -4.29
C ASP A 154 4.82 23.08 -5.66
N PRO A 155 3.62 23.37 -6.24
CA PRO A 155 3.51 24.01 -7.54
C PRO A 155 4.13 25.43 -7.59
N LEU A 156 4.38 26.04 -6.44
CA LEU A 156 5.04 27.35 -6.34
C LEU A 156 6.56 27.26 -6.21
N ASP A 157 7.14 26.03 -6.21
CA ASP A 157 8.57 25.82 -6.07
C ASP A 157 9.14 24.90 -7.15
N ALA A 158 9.13 25.40 -8.37
CA ALA A 158 9.66 24.66 -9.52
C ALA A 158 11.14 24.30 -9.40
N ALA A 159 11.94 25.11 -8.68
CA ALA A 159 13.38 24.84 -8.49
C ALA A 159 13.62 23.63 -7.60
N ALA A 160 12.92 23.53 -6.49
CA ALA A 160 12.99 22.37 -5.62
C ALA A 160 12.48 21.10 -6.34
N THR A 161 11.36 21.20 -7.05
CA THR A 161 10.81 20.08 -7.85
C THR A 161 11.84 19.57 -8.87
N ALA A 162 12.48 20.48 -9.62
CA ALA A 162 13.51 20.10 -10.57
C ALA A 162 14.73 19.43 -9.88
N SER A 163 15.14 19.92 -8.71
CA SER A 163 16.21 19.32 -7.91
C SER A 163 15.85 17.91 -7.44
N ILE A 164 14.63 17.70 -6.94
CA ILE A 164 14.13 16.38 -6.51
C ILE A 164 14.16 15.42 -7.70
N VAL A 165 13.55 15.77 -8.82
CA VAL A 165 13.51 14.90 -10.01
C VAL A 165 14.92 14.58 -10.50
N ALA A 166 15.81 15.58 -10.61
CA ALA A 166 17.19 15.38 -11.06
C ALA A 166 17.95 14.43 -10.12
N THR A 167 17.83 14.63 -8.81
CA THR A 167 18.54 13.84 -7.80
C THR A 167 18.04 12.40 -7.78
N LEU A 168 16.73 12.20 -7.63
CA LEU A 168 16.14 10.86 -7.51
C LEU A 168 16.23 10.06 -8.81
N SER A 169 16.01 10.70 -9.99
CA SER A 169 16.16 10.01 -11.27
C SER A 169 17.59 9.59 -11.56
N SER A 170 18.59 10.36 -11.10
CA SER A 170 20.01 10.01 -11.24
C SER A 170 20.43 8.87 -10.30
N ALA A 171 19.83 8.80 -9.12
CA ALA A 171 20.10 7.76 -8.12
C ALA A 171 19.36 6.45 -8.39
N LYS A 172 18.27 6.51 -9.16
CA LYS A 172 17.41 5.37 -9.47
C LYS A 172 18.17 4.26 -10.18
N GLY A 173 18.26 3.08 -9.54
CA GLY A 173 18.84 1.87 -10.13
C GLY A 173 17.93 1.22 -11.18
N SER A 174 18.50 0.28 -11.93
CA SER A 174 17.71 -0.52 -12.89
C SER A 174 16.58 -1.26 -12.17
N GLY A 175 15.35 -1.13 -12.67
CA GLY A 175 14.17 -1.76 -12.10
C GLY A 175 13.54 -1.01 -10.93
N GLN A 176 14.17 0.04 -10.41
CA GLN A 176 13.52 0.92 -9.43
C GLN A 176 12.55 1.90 -10.10
N LEU A 177 11.56 2.36 -9.34
CA LEU A 177 10.53 3.30 -9.80
C LEU A 177 10.79 4.71 -9.28
N LEU A 178 10.40 5.70 -10.09
CA LEU A 178 10.22 7.09 -9.69
C LEU A 178 8.78 7.50 -9.98
N VAL A 179 7.98 7.65 -8.94
CA VAL A 179 6.55 7.99 -9.02
C VAL A 179 6.34 9.42 -8.54
N PHE A 180 5.61 10.19 -9.31
CA PHE A 180 5.16 11.52 -8.89
C PHE A 180 3.71 11.47 -8.39
N GLU A 181 3.44 12.08 -7.26
CA GLU A 181 2.10 12.15 -6.66
C GLU A 181 1.63 13.60 -6.65
N GLY A 182 0.69 13.94 -7.54
CA GLY A 182 0.15 15.28 -7.70
C GLY A 182 -0.16 15.67 -9.14
N ASN A 183 -0.40 16.97 -9.37
CA ASN A 183 -0.65 17.51 -10.68
C ASN A 183 0.64 17.57 -11.52
N PRO A 184 0.75 16.83 -12.65
CA PRO A 184 1.98 16.76 -13.45
C PRO A 184 2.42 18.08 -14.06
N LEU A 185 1.56 19.09 -14.10
CA LEU A 185 1.93 20.44 -14.53
C LEU A 185 2.90 21.13 -13.54
N SER A 186 2.99 20.63 -12.29
CA SER A 186 3.99 21.07 -11.31
C SER A 186 5.41 20.57 -11.62
N VAL A 187 5.54 19.60 -12.52
CA VAL A 187 6.83 19.06 -12.98
C VAL A 187 7.16 19.65 -14.35
N ALA A 188 8.38 20.15 -14.53
CA ALA A 188 8.84 20.69 -15.81
C ALA A 188 8.69 19.65 -16.93
N ALA A 189 8.29 20.12 -18.14
CA ALA A 189 8.00 19.22 -19.27
C ALA A 189 9.18 18.28 -19.60
N ALA A 190 10.42 18.76 -19.53
CA ALA A 190 11.62 17.95 -19.76
C ALA A 190 11.85 16.86 -18.70
N ASP A 191 11.30 17.02 -17.51
CA ASP A 191 11.47 16.11 -16.38
C ASP A 191 10.37 15.05 -16.32
N ARG A 192 9.21 15.28 -16.91
CA ARG A 192 8.08 14.32 -16.91
C ARG A 192 8.43 12.97 -17.55
N ALA A 193 9.34 12.99 -18.54
CA ALA A 193 9.82 11.75 -19.18
C ALA A 193 10.63 10.83 -18.23
N LYS A 194 11.16 11.37 -17.13
CA LYS A 194 11.93 10.62 -16.13
C LYS A 194 11.07 9.86 -15.13
N LEU A 195 9.77 10.19 -15.05
CA LEU A 195 8.81 9.56 -14.16
C LEU A 195 8.35 8.24 -14.76
N ASP A 196 8.22 7.20 -13.96
CA ASP A 196 7.63 5.93 -14.41
C ASP A 196 6.11 6.00 -14.35
N TYR A 197 5.56 6.54 -13.26
CA TYR A 197 4.12 6.74 -13.08
C TYR A 197 3.82 8.11 -12.47
N VAL A 198 2.59 8.57 -12.68
CA VAL A 198 2.03 9.76 -12.06
C VAL A 198 0.72 9.35 -11.38
N VAL A 199 0.64 9.55 -10.09
CA VAL A 199 -0.59 9.43 -9.31
C VAL A 199 -1.23 10.81 -9.26
N LEU A 200 -2.36 10.99 -9.95
CA LEU A 200 -3.08 12.26 -9.95
C LEU A 200 -3.74 12.50 -8.59
N ASP A 201 -3.75 13.75 -8.15
CA ASP A 201 -4.36 14.24 -6.90
C ASP A 201 -5.90 14.29 -6.97
N THR A 202 -6.49 13.22 -7.52
CA THR A 202 -7.94 13.07 -7.73
C THR A 202 -8.72 12.79 -6.45
N GLU A 203 -8.04 12.51 -5.34
CA GLU A 203 -8.65 12.33 -4.01
C GLU A 203 -9.36 13.61 -3.51
N THR A 204 -9.00 14.77 -4.06
CA THR A 204 -9.64 16.05 -3.74
C THR A 204 -10.85 16.37 -4.62
N ALA A 205 -11.12 15.56 -5.65
CA ALA A 205 -12.23 15.77 -6.58
C ALA A 205 -13.58 15.51 -5.89
N ALA A 206 -14.55 16.39 -6.11
CA ALA A 206 -15.89 16.21 -5.56
C ALA A 206 -16.76 15.23 -6.39
N ASN A 207 -16.43 15.04 -7.65
CA ASN A 207 -17.19 14.21 -8.58
C ASN A 207 -16.34 13.69 -9.74
N THR A 208 -16.88 12.70 -10.46
CA THR A 208 -16.17 12.07 -11.58
C THR A 208 -15.93 13.01 -12.78
N THR A 209 -16.69 14.11 -12.91
CA THR A 209 -16.43 15.13 -13.96
C THR A 209 -15.12 15.87 -13.67
N GLU A 210 -14.84 16.18 -12.41
CA GLU A 210 -13.56 16.79 -12.01
C GLU A 210 -12.40 15.81 -12.21
N VAL A 211 -12.59 14.52 -11.86
CA VAL A 211 -11.60 13.47 -12.15
C VAL A 211 -11.28 13.43 -13.65
N ARG A 212 -12.31 13.41 -14.50
CA ARG A 212 -12.13 13.42 -15.97
C ARG A 212 -11.34 14.64 -16.44
N LEU A 213 -11.64 15.82 -15.89
CA LEU A 213 -10.93 17.05 -16.23
C LEU A 213 -9.45 16.96 -15.85
N GLN A 214 -9.13 16.39 -14.69
CA GLN A 214 -7.74 16.18 -14.27
C GLN A 214 -7.02 15.19 -15.21
N VAL A 215 -7.68 14.11 -15.63
CA VAL A 215 -7.13 13.16 -16.61
C VAL A 215 -6.82 13.87 -17.93
N LEU A 216 -7.76 14.65 -18.49
CA LEU A 216 -7.55 15.41 -19.72
C LEU A 216 -6.40 16.43 -19.59
N ASN A 217 -6.30 17.10 -18.44
CA ASN A 217 -5.17 18.00 -18.18
C ASN A 217 -3.83 17.26 -18.15
N ALA A 218 -3.79 16.06 -17.57
CA ALA A 218 -2.58 15.25 -17.52
C ALA A 218 -2.18 14.70 -18.89
N THR A 219 -3.14 14.22 -19.68
CA THR A 219 -2.86 13.65 -21.01
C THR A 219 -2.61 14.73 -22.05
N ASP A 220 -3.52 15.67 -22.21
CA ASP A 220 -3.54 16.58 -23.35
C ASP A 220 -2.60 17.79 -23.14
N TYR A 221 -2.48 18.30 -21.91
CA TYR A 221 -1.64 19.45 -21.63
C TYR A 221 -0.30 19.09 -21.00
N ALA A 222 -0.26 18.14 -20.04
CA ALA A 222 1.00 17.71 -19.46
C ALA A 222 1.74 16.66 -20.32
N GLY A 223 1.03 16.00 -21.26
CA GLY A 223 1.61 15.00 -22.17
C GLY A 223 2.04 13.71 -21.49
N ILE A 224 1.36 13.34 -20.40
CA ILE A 224 1.57 12.06 -19.74
C ILE A 224 0.78 10.98 -20.48
N ALA A 225 1.43 9.87 -20.85
CA ALA A 225 0.75 8.75 -21.48
C ALA A 225 -0.27 8.13 -20.49
N ALA A 226 -1.45 7.73 -20.99
CA ALA A 226 -2.54 7.22 -20.17
C ALA A 226 -2.15 5.98 -19.35
N ASP A 227 -1.33 5.10 -19.91
CA ASP A 227 -0.78 3.90 -19.28
C ASP A 227 0.26 4.19 -18.18
N ARG A 228 0.51 5.46 -17.86
CA ARG A 228 1.36 5.92 -16.75
C ARG A 228 0.59 6.70 -15.69
N LEU A 229 -0.73 6.85 -15.84
CA LEU A 229 -1.58 7.59 -14.91
C LEU A 229 -2.31 6.66 -13.95
N LEU A 230 -2.22 6.95 -12.65
CA LEU A 230 -3.05 6.35 -11.61
C LEU A 230 -3.96 7.44 -11.01
N LEU A 231 -5.16 7.06 -10.62
CA LEU A 231 -6.13 7.95 -9.98
C LEU A 231 -6.13 7.73 -8.47
N ALA A 232 -5.85 8.77 -7.68
CA ALA A 232 -5.87 8.69 -6.23
C ALA A 232 -7.29 8.78 -5.68
N ALA A 233 -7.57 8.01 -4.63
CA ALA A 233 -8.76 8.12 -3.82
C ALA A 233 -8.42 7.87 -2.35
N GLU A 234 -9.05 8.61 -1.45
CA GLU A 234 -8.96 8.40 -0.02
C GLU A 234 -9.87 7.23 0.40
N ILE A 235 -9.39 6.34 1.26
CA ILE A 235 -10.23 5.35 1.93
C ILE A 235 -11.28 6.09 2.77
N ASP A 236 -12.49 5.55 2.83
CA ASP A 236 -13.65 6.10 3.56
C ASP A 236 -14.16 7.45 3.05
N ALA A 237 -13.60 8.02 1.99
CA ALA A 237 -14.13 9.22 1.37
C ALA A 237 -15.27 8.88 0.38
N PRO A 238 -16.29 9.74 0.27
CA PRO A 238 -17.29 9.65 -0.79
C PRO A 238 -16.81 10.31 -2.08
N LEU A 239 -17.32 9.82 -3.22
CA LEU A 239 -17.19 10.45 -4.52
C LEU A 239 -18.53 10.36 -5.25
N GLN A 240 -18.95 11.45 -5.90
CA GLN A 240 -20.18 11.47 -6.68
C GLN A 240 -19.91 11.12 -8.15
N ASP A 241 -20.79 10.32 -8.73
CA ASP A 241 -20.81 10.11 -10.18
C ASP A 241 -21.47 11.28 -10.94
N ALA A 242 -21.60 11.12 -12.24
CA ALA A 242 -22.21 12.15 -13.10
C ALA A 242 -23.70 12.40 -12.76
N ASP A 243 -24.41 11.43 -12.20
CA ASP A 243 -25.80 11.51 -11.79
C ASP A 243 -25.97 11.99 -10.34
N ARG A 244 -24.87 12.38 -9.68
CA ARG A 244 -24.78 12.80 -8.27
C ARG A 244 -25.09 11.68 -7.28
N THR A 245 -24.96 10.44 -7.71
CA THR A 245 -25.01 9.30 -6.80
C THR A 245 -23.67 9.15 -6.10
N GLU A 246 -23.71 8.98 -4.79
CA GLU A 246 -22.52 8.86 -3.96
C GLU A 246 -22.07 7.39 -3.84
N TYR A 247 -20.79 7.16 -3.95
CA TYR A 247 -20.12 5.86 -3.82
C TYR A 247 -18.87 5.99 -2.96
N ALA A 248 -18.35 4.87 -2.47
CA ALA A 248 -17.00 4.83 -1.93
C ALA A 248 -15.99 5.27 -3.02
N ALA A 249 -15.16 6.29 -2.70
CA ALA A 249 -14.28 6.93 -3.68
C ALA A 249 -13.36 5.93 -4.40
N VAL A 250 -12.74 5.00 -3.65
CA VAL A 250 -11.84 3.97 -4.22
C VAL A 250 -12.57 3.09 -5.24
N SER A 251 -13.79 2.65 -4.93
CA SER A 251 -14.60 1.81 -5.84
C SER A 251 -15.03 2.55 -7.11
N LEU A 252 -15.40 3.84 -6.98
CA LEU A 252 -15.77 4.66 -8.13
C LEU A 252 -14.53 5.02 -8.96
N MET A 253 -13.40 5.30 -8.30
CA MET A 253 -12.15 5.63 -8.96
C MET A 253 -11.63 4.45 -9.81
N ALA A 254 -11.75 3.21 -9.33
CA ALA A 254 -11.44 2.02 -10.12
C ALA A 254 -12.26 1.97 -11.41
N ARG A 255 -13.55 2.33 -11.40
CA ARG A 255 -14.35 2.43 -12.62
C ARG A 255 -13.87 3.55 -13.54
N CYS A 256 -13.50 4.70 -12.99
CA CYS A 256 -12.96 5.84 -13.77
C CYS A 256 -11.65 5.48 -14.51
N VAL A 257 -10.82 4.58 -13.97
CA VAL A 257 -9.59 4.08 -14.62
C VAL A 257 -9.89 3.49 -16.00
N VAL A 258 -10.97 2.74 -16.12
CA VAL A 258 -11.41 2.12 -17.39
C VAL A 258 -12.15 3.14 -18.25
N GLU A 259 -13.07 3.90 -17.65
CA GLU A 259 -13.97 4.82 -18.36
C GLU A 259 -13.21 5.97 -19.02
N TYR A 260 -12.19 6.53 -18.34
CA TYR A 260 -11.42 7.69 -18.84
C TYR A 260 -10.08 7.31 -19.47
N GLY A 261 -9.83 6.01 -19.62
CA GLY A 261 -8.59 5.44 -20.14
C GLY A 261 -8.73 4.51 -21.32
N PRO A 262 -8.02 3.35 -21.32
CA PRO A 262 -7.44 2.70 -20.14
C PRO A 262 -6.26 3.47 -19.52
N LEU A 263 -6.31 3.68 -18.20
CA LEU A 263 -5.22 4.28 -17.43
C LEU A 263 -4.34 3.18 -16.82
N ALA A 264 -3.23 3.53 -16.16
CA ALA A 264 -2.37 2.55 -15.50
C ALA A 264 -3.05 1.83 -14.34
N GLY A 265 -3.87 2.56 -13.55
CA GLY A 265 -4.53 1.97 -12.39
C GLY A 265 -5.04 3.01 -11.39
N PHE A 266 -5.19 2.61 -10.14
CA PHE A 266 -5.64 3.49 -9.06
C PHE A 266 -4.68 3.49 -7.87
N ALA A 267 -4.78 4.51 -7.01
CA ALA A 267 -4.05 4.65 -5.77
C ALA A 267 -5.02 4.85 -4.60
N ALA A 268 -4.86 4.05 -3.55
CA ALA A 268 -5.62 4.19 -2.31
C ALA A 268 -4.75 4.89 -1.25
N TYR A 269 -5.23 6.02 -0.74
CA TYR A 269 -4.60 6.73 0.36
C TYR A 269 -5.25 6.35 1.68
N ASN A 270 -4.51 6.46 2.81
CA ASN A 270 -4.95 6.02 4.12
C ASN A 270 -5.37 4.53 4.16
N ILE A 271 -4.57 3.66 3.52
CA ILE A 271 -4.92 2.24 3.37
C ILE A 271 -5.18 1.52 4.69
N ALA A 272 -4.54 1.95 5.77
CA ALA A 272 -4.76 1.38 7.10
C ALA A 272 -6.23 1.50 7.56
N GLY A 273 -6.96 2.54 7.12
CA GLY A 273 -8.39 2.72 7.40
C GLY A 273 -9.27 1.60 6.82
N ASP A 274 -8.83 0.93 5.75
CA ASP A 274 -9.55 -0.20 5.15
C ASP A 274 -9.25 -1.56 5.83
N TYR A 275 -8.48 -1.59 6.94
CA TYR A 275 -8.10 -2.86 7.55
C TYR A 275 -9.28 -3.61 8.16
N TYR A 276 -10.14 -2.93 8.94
CA TYR A 276 -11.20 -3.58 9.69
C TYR A 276 -12.54 -3.56 8.95
N HIS A 277 -12.96 -4.74 8.50
CA HIS A 277 -14.31 -5.01 7.96
C HIS A 277 -14.86 -6.29 8.58
N ALA A 278 -16.19 -6.40 8.62
CA ALA A 278 -16.88 -7.53 9.24
C ALA A 278 -16.52 -8.88 8.61
N ASP A 279 -16.37 -8.89 7.28
CA ASP A 279 -16.23 -10.14 6.52
C ASP A 279 -14.76 -10.42 6.11
N ARG A 280 -14.02 -9.38 5.77
CA ARG A 280 -12.68 -9.54 5.20
C ARG A 280 -11.86 -8.25 5.30
N ASN A 281 -10.65 -8.34 5.84
CA ASN A 281 -9.73 -7.19 5.93
C ASN A 281 -9.45 -6.60 4.54
N TYR A 282 -9.34 -5.27 4.47
CA TYR A 282 -9.12 -4.53 3.24
C TYR A 282 -10.18 -4.78 2.17
N SER A 283 -11.45 -4.84 2.56
CA SER A 283 -12.55 -5.18 1.66
C SER A 283 -12.67 -4.21 0.50
N THR A 284 -12.61 -2.91 0.75
CA THR A 284 -12.79 -1.87 -0.26
C THR A 284 -11.73 -1.93 -1.36
N ILE A 285 -10.45 -2.00 -0.97
CA ILE A 285 -9.36 -2.08 -1.96
C ILE A 285 -9.34 -3.41 -2.70
N ARG A 286 -9.67 -4.53 -2.02
CA ARG A 286 -9.76 -5.84 -2.68
C ARG A 286 -10.87 -5.87 -3.73
N GLU A 287 -12.01 -5.26 -3.47
CA GLU A 287 -13.12 -5.13 -4.42
C GLU A 287 -12.74 -4.24 -5.60
N ALA A 288 -12.03 -3.14 -5.37
CA ALA A 288 -11.53 -2.26 -6.43
C ALA A 288 -10.53 -2.99 -7.33
N ILE A 289 -9.58 -3.74 -6.77
CA ILE A 289 -8.62 -4.57 -7.53
C ILE A 289 -9.38 -5.63 -8.34
N GLN A 290 -10.35 -6.33 -7.73
CA GLN A 290 -11.14 -7.35 -8.42
C GLN A 290 -12.01 -6.78 -9.53
N THR A 291 -12.51 -5.55 -9.38
CA THR A 291 -13.28 -4.85 -10.41
C THR A 291 -12.44 -4.54 -11.63
N LEU A 292 -11.18 -4.11 -11.43
CA LEU A 292 -10.25 -3.81 -12.51
C LEU A 292 -9.63 -5.08 -13.13
N ASN A 293 -9.35 -6.06 -12.32
CA ASN A 293 -8.64 -7.28 -12.70
C ASN A 293 -9.47 -8.51 -12.29
N PRO A 294 -10.60 -8.78 -12.96
CA PRO A 294 -11.46 -9.91 -12.60
C PRO A 294 -10.72 -11.24 -12.82
N SER A 295 -10.88 -12.16 -11.86
CA SER A 295 -10.35 -13.53 -12.01
C SER A 295 -10.98 -14.19 -13.24
N LYS A 296 -10.14 -14.80 -14.07
CA LYS A 296 -10.57 -15.55 -15.27
C LYS A 296 -11.08 -16.93 -14.87
#